data_a24058cdf6adae0194d5f71f0f42db60
#
_entry.id   a24058cdf6adae0194d5f71f0f42db60
#
_cell.length_a   1.000
_cell.length_b   1.000
_cell.length_c   1.000
_cell.angle_alpha   90.00
_cell.angle_beta   90.00
_cell.angle_gamma   90.00
#
_symmetry.space_group_name_H-M   'P 1'
#
loop_
_entity.id
_entity.type
_entity.pdbx_description
1 polymer ?
#
loop_
_entity_poly.entity_id
_entity_poly.type
_entity_poly.pdbx_seq_one_letter_code
_entity_poly.pdbx_strand_id
1 'polypeptide(L)'
;AELAGSVLSDFALTAAGSPALSLAVSYMDDIQVDLLVQATQADRRNVVLTAPRLTMFNGQRAWVSVANSITYISNLVPATGDNSGAFQPQIGVVYDGFVLDIEGVISADRRYVTMTVSFNINTNVQFASVTITGAAGGGGINGGRAANFEGQIQLPSLTGTQIRTTVSVPDKGTALLGGQRQVTEVEVENGVPVLSKIPWINRFFTNRLTSKEESTLLLLIRPEIIIQQENEEILFPKLSGQLGGF
;
A
#
# COMPACT_ATOMS: atom_id res chain seq x y z
N ALA A 1 4.39 0.88 -14.21
CA ALA A 1 3.69 1.37 -15.43
C ALA A 1 2.31 0.69 -15.62
N GLU A 2 2.15 -0.54 -15.17
CA GLU A 2 0.89 -1.30 -15.34
C GLU A 2 -0.22 -0.89 -14.33
N LEU A 3 0.14 -0.46 -13.13
CA LEU A 3 -0.81 0.04 -12.11
C LEU A 3 -1.52 1.34 -12.54
N ALA A 4 -0.82 2.23 -13.24
CA ALA A 4 -1.42 3.45 -13.76
C ALA A 4 -2.46 3.15 -14.86
N GLY A 5 -2.26 2.08 -15.64
CA GLY A 5 -3.20 1.64 -16.66
C GLY A 5 -4.51 1.09 -16.11
N SER A 6 -4.47 0.35 -15.00
CA SER A 6 -5.67 -0.24 -14.40
C SER A 6 -6.54 0.80 -13.66
N VAL A 7 -5.91 1.75 -12.98
CA VAL A 7 -6.63 2.84 -12.31
C VAL A 7 -7.26 3.80 -13.32
N LEU A 8 -6.57 4.07 -14.42
CA LEU A 8 -7.09 4.90 -15.51
C LEU A 8 -8.28 4.25 -16.22
N SER A 9 -8.25 2.93 -16.42
CA SER A 9 -9.37 2.22 -17.05
C SER A 9 -10.59 2.17 -16.14
N ASP A 10 -10.41 2.00 -14.84
CA ASP A 10 -11.49 1.95 -13.87
C ASP A 10 -12.11 3.35 -13.64
N PHE A 11 -11.27 4.39 -13.62
CA PHE A 11 -11.72 5.79 -13.54
C PHE A 11 -12.46 6.23 -14.82
N ALA A 12 -11.94 5.87 -15.99
CA ALA A 12 -12.60 6.17 -17.26
C ALA A 12 -13.93 5.44 -17.40
N LEU A 13 -14.05 4.21 -16.88
CA LEU A 13 -15.27 3.42 -16.92
C LEU A 13 -16.33 3.97 -15.94
N THR A 14 -15.93 4.42 -14.75
CA THR A 14 -16.84 5.03 -13.77
C THR A 14 -17.24 6.44 -14.15
N ALA A 15 -16.35 7.23 -14.74
CA ALA A 15 -16.66 8.56 -15.27
C ALA A 15 -17.57 8.52 -16.50
N ALA A 16 -17.46 7.48 -17.34
CA ALA A 16 -18.33 7.28 -18.49
C ALA A 16 -19.74 6.84 -18.12
N GLY A 17 -19.92 6.28 -16.90
CA GLY A 17 -21.24 5.74 -16.46
C GLY A 17 -22.22 6.75 -15.88
N SER A 18 -21.78 7.94 -15.43
CA SER A 18 -22.66 8.91 -14.79
C SER A 18 -22.12 10.34 -14.94
N PRO A 19 -22.32 11.00 -16.08
CA PRO A 19 -21.94 12.40 -16.20
C PRO A 19 -22.79 13.27 -15.27
N ALA A 20 -22.16 14.17 -14.51
CA ALA A 20 -22.85 15.09 -13.60
C ALA A 20 -23.69 16.12 -14.37
N LEU A 21 -23.30 16.43 -15.59
CA LEU A 21 -24.05 17.28 -16.52
C LEU A 21 -23.83 16.76 -17.95
N SER A 22 -24.91 16.44 -18.64
CA SER A 22 -24.89 16.14 -20.08
C SER A 22 -25.89 17.04 -20.80
N LEU A 23 -25.48 17.67 -21.86
CA LEU A 23 -26.32 18.47 -22.74
C LEU A 23 -26.16 17.92 -24.17
N ALA A 24 -27.26 17.44 -24.73
CA ALA A 24 -27.30 16.96 -26.11
C ALA A 24 -28.22 17.89 -26.90
N VAL A 25 -27.70 18.46 -27.96
CA VAL A 25 -28.50 19.27 -28.92
C VAL A 25 -28.38 18.63 -30.30
N SER A 26 -29.49 18.19 -30.85
CA SER A 26 -29.57 17.70 -32.23
C SER A 26 -30.34 18.68 -33.07
N TYR A 27 -29.79 19.08 -34.20
CA TYR A 27 -30.48 19.89 -35.22
C TYR A 27 -30.63 19.03 -36.46
N MET A 28 -31.88 18.80 -36.87
CA MET A 28 -32.22 18.03 -38.08
C MET A 28 -32.58 18.98 -39.21
N ASP A 29 -31.65 19.16 -40.11
CA ASP A 29 -31.84 19.60 -41.49
C ASP A 29 -30.87 18.79 -42.35
N ASP A 30 -30.64 19.06 -43.60
CA ASP A 30 -29.76 18.30 -44.51
C ASP A 30 -28.30 18.02 -43.96
N ILE A 31 -27.94 18.64 -42.82
CA ILE A 31 -26.72 18.39 -42.05
C ILE A 31 -27.11 18.04 -40.62
N GLN A 32 -26.86 16.81 -40.21
CA GLN A 32 -27.02 16.39 -38.82
C GLN A 32 -25.79 16.81 -37.98
N VAL A 33 -25.99 17.67 -37.02
CA VAL A 33 -24.96 18.08 -36.05
C VAL A 33 -25.38 17.67 -34.67
N ASP A 34 -24.66 16.72 -34.11
CA ASP A 34 -24.82 16.30 -32.72
C ASP A 34 -23.76 16.94 -31.84
N LEU A 35 -24.20 17.73 -30.88
CA LEU A 35 -23.33 18.33 -29.86
C LEU A 35 -23.58 17.64 -28.51
N LEU A 36 -22.56 16.97 -27.99
CA LEU A 36 -22.60 16.37 -26.67
C LEU A 36 -21.61 17.08 -25.75
N VAL A 37 -22.13 17.67 -24.67
CA VAL A 37 -21.31 18.30 -23.62
C VAL A 37 -21.46 17.49 -22.34
N GLN A 38 -20.36 16.98 -21.83
CA GLN A 38 -20.32 16.23 -20.57
C GLN A 38 -19.31 16.87 -19.62
N ALA A 39 -19.70 17.06 -18.36
CA ALA A 39 -18.81 17.53 -17.32
C ALA A 39 -18.98 16.67 -16.07
N THR A 40 -17.87 16.15 -15.57
CA THR A 40 -17.83 15.35 -14.34
C THR A 40 -16.62 15.75 -13.50
N GLN A 41 -16.85 15.96 -12.21
CA GLN A 41 -15.78 16.15 -11.23
C GLN A 41 -16.00 15.14 -10.10
N ALA A 42 -14.98 14.34 -9.82
CA ALA A 42 -14.98 13.38 -8.72
C ALA A 42 -13.77 13.63 -7.81
N ASP A 43 -14.00 13.64 -6.50
CA ASP A 43 -12.96 13.73 -5.47
C ASP A 43 -13.12 12.52 -4.54
N ARG A 44 -12.01 11.78 -4.34
CA ARG A 44 -11.96 10.63 -3.46
C ARG A 44 -10.80 10.79 -2.49
N ARG A 45 -11.12 10.79 -1.20
CA ARG A 45 -10.13 10.91 -0.13
C ARG A 45 -10.19 9.70 0.78
N ASN A 46 -9.04 9.07 1.03
CA ASN A 46 -8.88 8.00 2.00
C ASN A 46 -7.76 8.37 2.98
N VAL A 47 -8.03 8.24 4.28
CA VAL A 47 -7.05 8.49 5.33
C VAL A 47 -7.00 7.27 6.24
N VAL A 48 -5.81 6.68 6.37
CA VAL A 48 -5.54 5.55 7.27
C VAL A 48 -4.56 6.01 8.33
N LEU A 49 -4.91 5.83 9.61
CA LEU A 49 -4.05 6.12 10.74
C LEU A 49 -3.75 4.83 11.50
N THR A 50 -2.47 4.49 11.63
CA THR A 50 -1.98 3.37 12.44
C THR A 50 -1.10 3.93 13.55
N ALA A 51 -1.48 3.69 14.82
CA ALA A 51 -0.80 4.24 15.99
C ALA A 51 -0.40 3.13 16.98
N PRO A 52 0.68 2.38 16.74
CA PRO A 52 1.18 1.40 17.70
C PRO A 52 1.74 2.09 18.95
N ARG A 53 1.59 1.42 20.09
CA ARG A 53 2.15 1.87 21.37
C ARG A 53 3.05 0.78 21.92
N LEU A 54 4.19 1.19 22.47
CA LEU A 54 5.19 0.30 23.01
C LEU A 54 5.82 0.91 24.25
N THR A 55 5.92 0.14 25.32
CA THR A 55 6.58 0.55 26.56
C THR A 55 7.89 -0.21 26.69
N MET A 56 8.95 0.48 27.06
CA MET A 56 10.29 -0.09 27.22
C MET A 56 11.03 0.57 28.39
N PHE A 57 12.01 -0.13 28.93
CA PHE A 57 12.93 0.43 29.90
C PHE A 57 14.01 1.30 29.22
N ASN A 58 14.55 2.24 29.99
CA ASN A 58 15.62 3.11 29.52
C ASN A 58 16.84 2.31 29.07
N GLY A 59 17.34 2.58 27.86
CA GLY A 59 18.47 1.89 27.24
C GLY A 59 18.18 0.47 26.75
N GLN A 60 16.92 0.04 26.73
CA GLN A 60 16.54 -1.27 26.20
C GLN A 60 15.89 -1.16 24.83
N ARG A 61 16.09 -2.21 24.05
CA ARG A 61 15.47 -2.40 22.75
C ARG A 61 14.14 -3.11 22.91
N ALA A 62 13.14 -2.62 22.22
CA ALA A 62 11.82 -3.22 22.17
C ALA A 62 11.27 -3.20 20.74
N TRP A 63 10.47 -4.20 20.40
CA TRP A 63 9.90 -4.29 19.07
C TRP A 63 8.45 -4.73 19.14
N VAL A 64 7.68 -4.33 18.14
CA VAL A 64 6.31 -4.77 17.92
C VAL A 64 6.13 -5.10 16.45
N SER A 65 5.48 -6.21 16.18
CA SER A 65 5.11 -6.66 14.84
C SER A 65 3.62 -6.92 14.77
N VAL A 66 2.96 -6.31 13.79
CA VAL A 66 1.56 -6.55 13.47
C VAL A 66 1.48 -6.82 11.99
N ALA A 67 1.29 -8.06 11.62
CA ALA A 67 1.25 -8.47 10.22
C ALA A 67 0.32 -9.66 10.00
N ASN A 68 -0.34 -9.69 8.86
CA ASN A 68 -1.05 -10.85 8.34
C ASN A 68 -0.08 -11.73 7.58
N SER A 69 -0.08 -13.02 7.89
CA SER A 69 0.67 -14.01 7.11
C SER A 69 -0.21 -14.55 5.99
N ILE A 70 0.24 -14.43 4.76
CA ILE A 70 -0.44 -14.94 3.58
C ILE A 70 0.40 -16.05 2.99
N THR A 71 -0.17 -17.24 2.89
CA THR A 71 0.47 -18.41 2.30
C THR A 71 0.21 -18.45 0.80
N TYR A 72 1.23 -18.83 0.04
CA TYR A 72 1.11 -18.95 -1.41
C TYR A 72 1.94 -20.13 -1.93
N ILE A 73 1.65 -20.58 -3.15
CA ILE A 73 2.43 -21.63 -3.80
C ILE A 73 3.67 -21.00 -4.44
N SER A 74 4.81 -21.17 -3.79
CA SER A 74 6.08 -20.56 -4.23
C SER A 74 6.77 -21.37 -5.32
N ASN A 75 6.58 -22.69 -5.33
CA ASN A 75 7.21 -23.58 -6.30
C ASN A 75 6.39 -24.86 -6.44
N LEU A 76 6.59 -25.56 -7.57
CA LEU A 76 6.01 -26.84 -7.86
C LEU A 76 7.14 -27.83 -8.22
N VAL A 77 7.33 -28.83 -7.39
CA VAL A 77 8.32 -29.87 -7.64
C VAL A 77 7.65 -31.00 -8.43
N PRO A 78 8.13 -31.35 -9.62
CA PRO A 78 7.56 -32.46 -10.36
C PRO A 78 7.85 -33.79 -9.63
N ALA A 79 6.83 -34.56 -9.38
CA ALA A 79 6.90 -35.92 -8.89
C ALA A 79 6.48 -36.84 -10.04
N THR A 80 7.43 -37.63 -10.55
CA THR A 80 7.19 -38.55 -11.66
C THR A 80 7.15 -40.00 -11.13
N GLY A 81 6.05 -40.69 -11.41
CA GLY A 81 5.92 -42.16 -11.24
C GLY A 81 5.88 -42.83 -12.61
N ASP A 82 5.92 -44.19 -12.63
CA ASP A 82 6.06 -44.96 -13.87
C ASP A 82 4.95 -44.73 -14.90
N ASN A 83 3.83 -44.09 -14.57
CA ASN A 83 2.73 -43.85 -15.51
C ASN A 83 1.88 -42.60 -15.14
N SER A 84 2.31 -41.79 -14.19
CA SER A 84 1.63 -40.57 -13.77
C SER A 84 2.61 -39.50 -13.33
N GLY A 85 2.38 -38.25 -13.76
CA GLY A 85 3.08 -37.10 -13.27
C GLY A 85 2.17 -36.24 -12.41
N ALA A 86 2.70 -35.70 -11.34
CA ALA A 86 2.02 -34.73 -10.48
C ALA A 86 2.99 -33.65 -10.02
N PHE A 87 2.45 -32.51 -9.61
CA PHE A 87 3.23 -31.49 -8.94
C PHE A 87 3.03 -31.58 -7.43
N GLN A 88 4.11 -31.53 -6.70
CA GLN A 88 4.09 -31.31 -5.24
C GLN A 88 4.30 -29.83 -4.97
N PRO A 89 3.28 -29.15 -4.38
CA PRO A 89 3.39 -27.73 -4.10
C PRO A 89 4.33 -27.46 -2.91
N GLN A 90 5.17 -26.45 -3.05
CA GLN A 90 5.92 -25.86 -1.96
C GLN A 90 5.25 -24.54 -1.56
N ILE A 91 5.03 -24.39 -0.25
CA ILE A 91 4.34 -23.23 0.30
C ILE A 91 5.38 -22.19 0.72
N GLY A 92 5.21 -20.97 0.25
CA GLY A 92 5.87 -19.77 0.75
C GLY A 92 4.95 -18.96 1.65
N VAL A 93 5.51 -18.07 2.44
CA VAL A 93 4.76 -17.15 3.30
C VAL A 93 5.25 -15.74 3.04
N VAL A 94 4.33 -14.80 2.88
CA VAL A 94 4.59 -13.36 2.82
C VAL A 94 3.81 -12.66 3.92
N TYR A 95 4.39 -11.59 4.46
CA TYR A 95 3.79 -10.84 5.55
C TYR A 95 3.32 -9.47 5.05
N ASP A 96 2.05 -9.15 5.30
CA ASP A 96 1.42 -7.86 5.05
C ASP A 96 1.18 -7.17 6.39
N GLY A 97 1.86 -6.05 6.63
CA GLY A 97 1.81 -5.33 7.89
C GLY A 97 3.10 -4.61 8.20
N PHE A 98 3.33 -4.31 9.49
CA PHE A 98 4.50 -3.55 9.91
C PHE A 98 5.27 -4.21 11.05
N VAL A 99 6.56 -3.88 11.09
CA VAL A 99 7.49 -4.17 12.19
C VAL A 99 8.11 -2.85 12.63
N LEU A 100 8.00 -2.55 13.91
CA LEU A 100 8.61 -1.40 14.55
C LEU A 100 9.59 -1.88 15.60
N ASP A 101 10.81 -1.43 15.52
CA ASP A 101 11.91 -1.75 16.41
C ASP A 101 12.51 -0.43 16.93
N ILE A 102 12.55 -0.27 18.24
CA ILE A 102 12.96 0.97 18.89
C ILE A 102 13.93 0.67 20.02
N GLU A 103 14.96 1.48 20.11
CA GLU A 103 15.86 1.58 21.25
C GLU A 103 15.89 3.04 21.71
N GLY A 104 15.63 3.30 22.98
CA GLY A 104 15.54 4.66 23.50
C GLY A 104 16.40 4.87 24.73
N VAL A 105 17.08 6.01 24.78
CA VAL A 105 17.88 6.45 25.93
C VAL A 105 17.39 7.83 26.39
N ILE A 106 17.06 7.93 27.67
CA ILE A 106 16.61 9.17 28.31
C ILE A 106 17.85 10.02 28.63
N SER A 107 17.80 11.32 28.36
CA SER A 107 18.85 12.25 28.73
C SER A 107 18.97 12.41 30.27
N ALA A 108 20.15 12.82 30.76
CA ALA A 108 20.39 12.96 32.19
C ALA A 108 19.46 13.99 32.87
N ASP A 109 19.01 15.01 32.13
CA ASP A 109 18.06 16.03 32.57
C ASP A 109 16.60 15.60 32.46
N ARG A 110 16.33 14.38 31.94
CA ARG A 110 14.99 13.78 31.73
C ARG A 110 14.06 14.61 30.84
N ARG A 111 14.62 15.45 29.98
CA ARG A 111 13.84 16.32 29.08
C ARG A 111 13.72 15.74 27.67
N TYR A 112 14.69 14.95 27.25
CA TYR A 112 14.78 14.42 25.90
C TYR A 112 14.93 12.92 25.93
N VAL A 113 14.40 12.28 24.89
CA VAL A 113 14.64 10.86 24.63
C VAL A 113 15.33 10.75 23.28
N THR A 114 16.52 10.18 23.28
CA THR A 114 17.22 9.83 22.05
C THR A 114 16.83 8.41 21.66
N MET A 115 16.27 8.25 20.49
CA MET A 115 15.73 6.99 20.03
C MET A 115 16.36 6.60 18.69
N THR A 116 16.75 5.34 18.59
CA THR A 116 17.05 4.69 17.31
C THR A 116 15.81 3.90 16.90
N VAL A 117 15.23 4.25 15.76
CA VAL A 117 13.98 3.70 15.26
C VAL A 117 14.23 3.00 13.94
N SER A 118 13.77 1.76 13.83
CA SER A 118 13.72 0.99 12.60
C SER A 118 12.26 0.58 12.36
N PHE A 119 11.66 1.14 11.33
CA PHE A 119 10.29 0.87 10.92
C PHE A 119 10.30 0.24 9.54
N ASN A 120 9.62 -0.88 9.41
CA ASN A 120 9.42 -1.58 8.14
C ASN A 120 7.93 -1.89 7.99
N ILE A 121 7.34 -1.48 6.87
CA ILE A 121 5.96 -1.77 6.52
C ILE A 121 5.89 -2.36 5.13
N ASN A 122 5.19 -3.49 5.01
CA ASN A 122 4.83 -4.12 3.76
C ASN A 122 3.33 -3.99 3.57
N THR A 123 2.92 -3.51 2.41
CA THR A 123 1.52 -3.31 2.07
C THR A 123 1.24 -3.72 0.64
N ASN A 124 -0.04 -3.84 0.30
CA ASN A 124 -0.50 -4.11 -1.06
C ASN A 124 0.07 -5.41 -1.64
N VAL A 125 -0.07 -6.50 -0.88
CA VAL A 125 0.34 -7.83 -1.36
C VAL A 125 -0.62 -8.29 -2.44
N GLN A 126 -0.12 -8.47 -3.64
CA GLN A 126 -0.84 -9.00 -4.78
C GLN A 126 -0.16 -10.26 -5.30
N PHE A 127 -0.92 -11.17 -5.87
CA PHE A 127 -0.41 -12.41 -6.44
C PHE A 127 -0.69 -12.47 -7.94
N ALA A 128 0.38 -12.61 -8.73
CA ALA A 128 0.26 -12.99 -10.12
C ALA A 128 0.41 -14.52 -10.23
N SER A 129 -0.49 -15.18 -10.95
CA SER A 129 -0.41 -16.62 -11.18
C SER A 129 0.31 -16.91 -12.51
N VAL A 130 1.23 -17.86 -12.47
CA VAL A 130 1.94 -18.39 -13.66
C VAL A 130 1.66 -19.88 -13.74
N THR A 131 1.17 -20.30 -14.90
CA THR A 131 0.91 -21.72 -15.16
C THR A 131 2.19 -22.39 -15.65
N ILE A 132 2.54 -23.50 -15.04
CA ILE A 132 3.66 -24.37 -15.43
C ILE A 132 3.07 -25.67 -15.95
N THR A 133 3.47 -26.06 -17.15
CA THR A 133 3.09 -27.33 -17.76
C THR A 133 4.27 -28.30 -17.67
N GLY A 134 4.00 -29.50 -17.18
CA GLY A 134 4.94 -30.62 -17.18
C GLY A 134 4.44 -31.74 -18.09
N ALA A 135 5.37 -32.47 -18.68
CA ALA A 135 5.06 -33.68 -19.42
C ALA A 135 5.67 -34.89 -18.69
N ALA A 136 4.85 -35.86 -18.32
CA ALA A 136 5.37 -37.14 -17.87
C ALA A 136 5.92 -37.88 -19.08
N GLY A 137 7.24 -38.19 -19.04
CA GLY A 137 7.91 -38.90 -20.13
C GLY A 137 7.33 -40.32 -20.28
N GLY A 138 6.50 -40.51 -21.28
CA GLY A 138 6.06 -41.84 -21.74
C GLY A 138 7.14 -42.51 -22.56
N GLY A 139 8.19 -43.00 -21.90
CA GLY A 139 9.24 -43.81 -22.55
C GLY A 139 8.94 -45.31 -22.51
N GLY A 140 7.74 -45.71 -22.83
CA GLY A 140 7.38 -47.11 -22.98
C GLY A 140 7.25 -47.49 -24.46
N ILE A 141 7.81 -48.66 -24.85
CA ILE A 141 7.81 -49.26 -26.19
C ILE A 141 6.40 -49.39 -26.81
N ASN A 142 5.34 -49.03 -26.11
CA ASN A 142 3.93 -49.21 -26.50
C ASN A 142 3.16 -47.88 -26.66
N GLY A 143 3.76 -46.79 -27.12
CA GLY A 143 3.02 -45.62 -27.62
C GLY A 143 2.06 -44.96 -26.60
N GLY A 144 2.34 -45.03 -25.30
CA GLY A 144 1.58 -44.31 -24.26
C GLY A 144 1.67 -42.79 -24.48
N ARG A 145 0.52 -42.12 -24.54
CA ARG A 145 0.45 -40.67 -24.59
C ARG A 145 1.11 -40.07 -23.36
N ALA A 146 2.07 -39.20 -23.53
CA ALA A 146 2.58 -38.39 -22.46
C ALA A 146 1.41 -37.66 -21.75
N ALA A 147 1.19 -37.92 -20.48
CA ALA A 147 0.20 -37.18 -19.71
C ALA A 147 0.79 -35.79 -19.41
N ASN A 148 0.19 -34.77 -19.98
CA ASN A 148 0.50 -33.40 -19.58
C ASN A 148 -0.19 -33.10 -18.25
N PHE A 149 0.55 -32.51 -17.35
CA PHE A 149 0.01 -32.02 -16.07
C PHE A 149 0.33 -30.53 -15.93
N GLU A 150 -0.63 -29.81 -15.40
CA GLU A 150 -0.54 -28.35 -15.21
C GLU A 150 -0.54 -28.01 -13.75
N GLY A 151 0.22 -27.02 -13.39
CA GLY A 151 0.22 -26.45 -12.05
C GLY A 151 0.38 -24.95 -12.10
N GLN A 152 -0.08 -24.26 -11.08
CA GLN A 152 0.04 -22.81 -10.95
C GLN A 152 0.94 -22.46 -9.79
N ILE A 153 1.93 -21.59 -10.05
CA ILE A 153 2.70 -20.91 -9.03
C ILE A 153 2.20 -19.48 -8.88
N GLN A 154 2.37 -18.93 -7.67
CA GLN A 154 1.96 -17.58 -7.34
C GLN A 154 3.20 -16.73 -7.09
N LEU A 155 3.28 -15.59 -7.74
CA LEU A 155 4.35 -14.61 -7.58
C LEU A 155 3.82 -13.44 -6.76
N PRO A 156 4.27 -13.28 -5.49
CA PRO A 156 3.85 -12.15 -4.69
C PRO A 156 4.54 -10.87 -5.16
N SER A 157 3.76 -9.79 -5.30
CA SER A 157 4.21 -8.42 -5.46
C SER A 157 3.76 -7.63 -4.25
N LEU A 158 4.65 -6.87 -3.64
CA LEU A 158 4.35 -6.08 -2.45
C LEU A 158 5.06 -4.74 -2.51
N THR A 159 4.51 -3.75 -1.81
CA THR A 159 5.13 -2.45 -1.61
C THR A 159 5.72 -2.40 -0.21
N GLY A 160 7.05 -2.33 -0.13
CA GLY A 160 7.79 -2.23 1.13
C GLY A 160 8.31 -0.81 1.34
N THR A 161 8.11 -0.26 2.55
CA THR A 161 8.73 0.99 2.98
C THR A 161 9.54 0.73 4.24
N GLN A 162 10.81 1.13 4.22
CA GLN A 162 11.72 0.99 5.36
C GLN A 162 12.31 2.34 5.73
N ILE A 163 12.23 2.66 7.02
CA ILE A 163 12.82 3.87 7.60
C ILE A 163 13.70 3.47 8.77
N ARG A 164 14.95 3.91 8.76
CA ARG A 164 15.89 3.73 9.88
C ARG A 164 16.53 5.07 10.18
N THR A 165 16.34 5.56 11.41
CA THR A 165 16.85 6.87 11.82
C THR A 165 17.09 6.92 13.32
N THR A 166 17.95 7.87 13.74
CA THR A 166 18.15 8.19 15.16
C THR A 166 17.74 9.66 15.36
N VAL A 167 16.86 9.89 16.33
CA VAL A 167 16.30 11.20 16.63
C VAL A 167 16.30 11.45 18.12
N SER A 168 16.43 12.73 18.50
CA SER A 168 16.25 13.18 19.88
C SER A 168 14.97 14.02 19.95
N VAL A 169 14.02 13.61 20.78
CA VAL A 169 12.69 14.21 20.88
C VAL A 169 12.44 14.61 22.32
N PRO A 170 11.91 15.81 22.59
CA PRO A 170 11.54 16.20 23.95
C PRO A 170 10.40 15.32 24.49
N ASP A 171 10.34 15.17 25.80
CA ASP A 171 9.26 14.44 26.45
C ASP A 171 7.89 14.99 26.04
N LYS A 172 6.97 14.09 25.69
CA LYS A 172 5.62 14.39 25.14
C LYS A 172 5.62 15.19 23.82
N GLY A 173 6.79 15.48 23.26
CA GLY A 173 6.93 16.09 21.95
C GLY A 173 6.66 15.10 20.83
N THR A 174 6.34 15.62 19.64
CA THR A 174 6.15 14.81 18.43
C THR A 174 7.20 15.19 17.42
N ALA A 175 7.89 14.20 16.86
CA ALA A 175 8.85 14.38 15.78
C ALA A 175 8.43 13.60 14.54
N LEU A 176 8.69 14.19 13.38
CA LEU A 176 8.57 13.51 12.09
C LEU A 176 9.86 12.75 11.84
N LEU A 177 9.78 11.43 11.73
CA LEU A 177 10.92 10.57 11.42
C LEU A 177 11.23 10.52 9.95
N GLY A 178 10.20 10.60 9.12
CA GLY A 178 10.31 10.55 7.68
C GLY A 178 8.96 10.41 7.03
N GLY A 179 8.96 10.44 5.72
CA GLY A 179 7.75 10.27 4.94
C GLY A 179 8.04 10.32 3.46
N GLN A 180 7.03 9.98 2.69
CA GLN A 180 7.04 10.03 1.24
C GLN A 180 5.76 10.69 0.77
N ARG A 181 5.88 11.60 -0.17
CA ARG A 181 4.77 12.14 -0.93
C ARG A 181 4.98 11.80 -2.39
N GLN A 182 4.01 11.14 -2.97
CA GLN A 182 3.98 10.79 -4.38
C GLN A 182 2.79 11.50 -5.01
N VAL A 183 3.04 12.18 -6.10
CA VAL A 183 2.01 12.85 -6.90
C VAL A 183 2.14 12.32 -8.32
N THR A 184 1.07 11.75 -8.83
CA THR A 184 0.96 11.30 -10.20
C THR A 184 -0.14 12.12 -10.87
N GLU A 185 0.19 12.87 -11.90
CA GLU A 185 -0.74 13.66 -12.68
C GLU A 185 -0.72 13.16 -14.13
N VAL A 186 -1.88 12.79 -14.61
CA VAL A 186 -2.07 12.32 -15.98
C VAL A 186 -3.09 13.22 -16.65
N GLU A 187 -2.68 13.87 -17.72
CA GLU A 187 -3.54 14.68 -18.57
C GLU A 187 -3.64 14.01 -19.95
N VAL A 188 -4.86 13.71 -20.33
CA VAL A 188 -5.18 13.16 -21.65
C VAL A 188 -6.02 14.18 -22.40
N GLU A 189 -5.51 14.66 -23.52
CA GLU A 189 -6.19 15.61 -24.39
C GLU A 189 -6.44 14.95 -25.75
N ASN A 190 -7.70 14.77 -26.09
CA ASN A 190 -8.13 14.29 -27.39
C ASN A 190 -8.86 15.43 -28.12
N GLY A 191 -8.38 15.83 -29.27
CA GLY A 191 -8.96 16.93 -30.02
C GLY A 191 -8.88 16.76 -31.53
N VAL A 192 -9.75 17.46 -32.24
CA VAL A 192 -9.71 17.48 -33.71
C VAL A 192 -8.46 18.22 -34.18
N PRO A 193 -7.65 17.63 -35.07
CA PRO A 193 -6.47 18.30 -35.62
C PRO A 193 -6.82 19.69 -36.19
N VAL A 194 -5.94 20.67 -35.94
CA VAL A 194 -6.08 22.09 -36.34
C VAL A 194 -7.11 22.86 -35.48
N LEU A 195 -8.35 22.40 -35.31
CA LEU A 195 -9.38 23.10 -34.54
C LEU A 195 -9.08 23.12 -33.03
N SER A 196 -8.44 22.09 -32.52
CA SER A 196 -8.00 22.00 -31.11
C SER A 196 -6.88 23.00 -30.76
N LYS A 197 -6.21 23.59 -31.72
CA LYS A 197 -5.09 24.54 -31.52
C LYS A 197 -5.51 26.01 -31.57
N ILE A 198 -6.76 26.31 -31.91
CA ILE A 198 -7.27 27.67 -32.01
C ILE A 198 -7.74 28.13 -30.62
N PRO A 199 -7.13 29.21 -30.01
CA PRO A 199 -7.32 29.56 -28.61
C PRO A 199 -8.73 29.97 -28.20
N TRP A 200 -9.65 30.24 -29.07
CA TRP A 200 -11.03 30.62 -28.74
C TRP A 200 -12.05 29.49 -28.94
N ILE A 201 -11.73 28.53 -29.76
CA ILE A 201 -12.64 27.47 -30.17
C ILE A 201 -12.18 26.08 -29.65
N ASN A 202 -10.95 25.96 -29.18
CA ASN A 202 -10.39 24.68 -28.73
C ASN A 202 -11.28 23.97 -27.73
N ARG A 203 -11.94 24.72 -26.83
CA ARG A 203 -12.80 24.16 -25.78
C ARG A 203 -13.99 23.34 -26.30
N PHE A 204 -14.46 23.63 -27.52
CA PHE A 204 -15.55 22.89 -28.15
C PHE A 204 -15.09 21.66 -28.94
N PHE A 205 -13.79 21.59 -29.27
CA PHE A 205 -13.20 20.55 -30.13
C PHE A 205 -12.16 19.72 -29.42
N THR A 206 -12.01 19.87 -28.09
CA THR A 206 -11.10 19.10 -27.27
C THR A 206 -11.84 18.42 -26.11
N ASN A 207 -11.54 17.14 -25.92
CA ASN A 207 -11.89 16.42 -24.71
C ASN A 207 -10.64 16.30 -23.86
N ARG A 208 -10.66 16.89 -22.64
CA ARG A 208 -9.53 16.90 -21.72
C ARG A 208 -9.91 16.15 -20.46
N LEU A 209 -9.14 15.13 -20.12
CA LEU A 209 -9.24 14.38 -18.88
C LEU A 209 -7.99 14.62 -18.06
N THR A 210 -8.15 15.17 -16.86
CA THR A 210 -7.05 15.34 -15.90
C THR A 210 -7.33 14.46 -14.71
N SER A 211 -6.40 13.54 -14.42
CA SER A 211 -6.43 12.69 -13.24
C SER A 211 -5.21 13.00 -12.39
N LYS A 212 -5.43 13.33 -11.11
CA LYS A 212 -4.39 13.60 -10.14
C LYS A 212 -4.54 12.65 -8.97
N GLU A 213 -3.52 11.84 -8.75
CA GLU A 213 -3.40 10.93 -7.63
C GLU A 213 -2.29 11.40 -6.70
N GLU A 214 -2.62 11.57 -5.42
CA GLU A 214 -1.67 11.97 -4.41
C GLU A 214 -1.68 10.96 -3.26
N SER A 215 -0.52 10.38 -2.98
CA SER A 215 -0.29 9.48 -1.86
C SER A 215 0.76 10.08 -0.94
N THR A 216 0.42 10.20 0.35
CA THR A 216 1.33 10.73 1.36
C THR A 216 1.42 9.75 2.52
N LEU A 217 2.64 9.30 2.83
CA LEU A 217 2.97 8.51 4.00
C LEU A 217 3.82 9.35 4.95
N LEU A 218 3.41 9.45 6.21
CA LEU A 218 4.15 10.15 7.25
C LEU A 218 4.36 9.23 8.44
N LEU A 219 5.57 9.17 8.96
CA LEU A 219 5.91 8.46 10.19
C LEU A 219 6.24 9.46 11.29
N LEU A 220 5.42 9.49 12.33
CA LEU A 220 5.56 10.35 13.49
C LEU A 220 5.87 9.51 14.71
N ILE A 221 6.70 10.05 15.63
CA ILE A 221 6.96 9.43 16.91
C ILE A 221 6.75 10.44 18.04
N ARG A 222 6.20 9.92 19.15
CA ARG A 222 5.99 10.69 20.37
C ARG A 222 6.42 9.86 21.58
N PRO A 223 7.57 10.14 22.19
CA PRO A 223 7.98 9.53 23.44
C PRO A 223 7.25 10.14 24.62
N GLU A 224 7.06 9.35 25.66
CA GLU A 224 6.56 9.78 26.96
C GLU A 224 7.38 9.11 28.06
N ILE A 225 8.02 9.91 28.90
CA ILE A 225 8.85 9.40 30.01
C ILE A 225 7.91 9.09 31.18
N ILE A 226 7.93 7.82 31.61
CA ILE A 226 7.15 7.34 32.75
C ILE A 226 8.09 7.20 33.93
N ILE A 227 7.87 8.01 34.97
CA ILE A 227 8.60 7.93 36.23
C ILE A 227 7.74 7.14 37.21
N GLN A 228 8.25 5.98 37.66
CA GLN A 228 7.47 5.04 38.47
C GLN A 228 7.00 5.68 39.76
N GLN A 229 7.87 6.41 40.50
CA GLN A 229 7.52 7.08 41.74
C GLN A 229 6.38 8.11 41.59
N GLU A 230 6.44 8.93 40.53
CA GLU A 230 5.39 9.93 40.27
C GLU A 230 4.05 9.29 39.91
N ASN A 231 4.09 8.19 39.15
CA ASN A 231 2.89 7.43 38.80
C ASN A 231 2.29 6.69 40.02
N GLU A 232 3.12 6.15 40.89
CA GLU A 232 2.65 5.51 42.13
C GLU A 232 1.97 6.53 43.04
N GLU A 233 2.50 7.74 43.17
CA GLU A 233 1.93 8.81 43.96
C GLU A 233 0.57 9.30 43.43
N ILE A 234 0.41 9.33 42.11
CA ILE A 234 -0.85 9.68 41.46
C ILE A 234 -1.88 8.54 41.54
N LEU A 235 -1.47 7.30 41.36
CA LEU A 235 -2.39 6.15 41.37
C LEU A 235 -2.76 5.68 42.78
N PHE A 236 -1.84 5.81 43.73
CA PHE A 236 -2.00 5.34 45.11
C PHE A 236 -1.66 6.42 46.15
N PRO A 237 -2.38 7.55 46.18
CA PRO A 237 -2.05 8.68 47.06
C PRO A 237 -2.13 8.36 48.57
N LYS A 238 -2.79 7.25 48.94
CA LYS A 238 -2.90 6.78 50.32
C LYS A 238 -1.73 5.93 50.83
N LEU A 239 -0.93 5.37 49.91
CA LEU A 239 0.24 4.56 50.27
C LEU A 239 1.49 5.40 50.54
N SER A 240 1.66 6.51 49.88
CA SER A 240 2.81 7.42 50.07
C SER A 240 2.82 8.08 51.46
N GLY A 241 1.65 8.29 52.05
CA GLY A 241 1.52 8.84 53.42
C GLY A 241 1.85 7.87 54.57
N GLN A 242 1.90 6.55 54.30
CA GLN A 242 2.22 5.54 55.33
C GLN A 242 3.70 5.14 55.38
N LEU A 243 4.47 5.37 54.35
CA LEU A 243 5.90 5.01 54.29
C LEU A 243 6.86 6.14 54.70
N GLY A 244 6.36 7.35 54.91
CA GLY A 244 7.14 8.51 55.34
C GLY A 244 7.28 8.69 56.85
N GLY A 245 6.90 7.71 57.66
CA GLY A 245 6.84 7.77 59.12
C GLY A 245 7.76 6.74 59.83
N PHE A 246 9.01 6.54 59.32
CA PHE A 246 10.04 5.84 60.09
C PHE A 246 11.32 6.65 60.10
#